data_9ad0a20ce8370c3ea1cd813d5ff753b7
#
_entry.id   9ad0a20ce8370c3ea1cd813d5ff753b7
#
_cell.length_a   1.000
_cell.length_b   1.000
_cell.length_c   1.000
_cell.angle_alpha   90.00
_cell.angle_beta   90.00
_cell.angle_gamma   90.00
#
_symmetry.space_group_name_H-M   'P 1'
#
loop_
_entity.id
_entity.type
_entity.pdbx_description
1 polymer ?
#
loop_
_entity_poly.entity_id
_entity_poly.type
_entity_poly.pdbx_seq_one_letter_code
_entity_poly.pdbx_strand_id
1 'polypeptide(L)'
;MAFLNTNQKHNICMKTEQILTALEAKHQGEKEYLQAVREVLQSIEPVYNEHPEFERVRLVERLVEPDRILTFRVPWVDDHGDVNINIGYRVQFNNAIGPYKGGIRFHPSVNLSILKFLGFEQTFKNALTTLPMGGGKGGSDFAPRGRSEAEIM
;
A
#
# COMPACT_ATOMS: atom_id res chain seq x y z
N MET A 1 -50.70 22.38 -3.24
CA MET A 1 -49.75 21.28 -3.19
C MET A 1 -48.46 21.77 -3.84
N ALA A 2 -47.48 22.10 -3.00
CA ALA A 2 -46.19 22.61 -3.48
C ALA A 2 -45.20 21.41 -3.57
N PHE A 3 -44.80 21.10 -4.78
CA PHE A 3 -43.70 20.14 -5.02
C PHE A 3 -42.40 20.77 -4.61
N LEU A 4 -41.86 20.36 -3.49
CA LEU A 4 -40.50 20.69 -3.07
C LEU A 4 -39.50 20.02 -4.03
N ASN A 5 -38.89 20.83 -4.85
CA ASN A 5 -37.83 20.48 -5.77
C ASN A 5 -36.51 20.38 -4.98
N THR A 6 -36.22 19.20 -4.42
CA THR A 6 -34.97 18.92 -3.71
C THR A 6 -33.89 18.46 -4.68
N ASN A 7 -33.46 19.36 -5.54
CA ASN A 7 -32.25 19.17 -6.34
C ASN A 7 -31.03 19.71 -5.56
N GLN A 8 -30.77 19.16 -4.39
CA GLN A 8 -29.44 19.24 -3.80
C GLN A 8 -28.57 18.19 -4.50
N LYS A 9 -28.01 18.54 -5.65
CA LYS A 9 -26.77 17.91 -6.13
C LYS A 9 -25.72 18.23 -5.07
N HIS A 10 -25.51 17.33 -4.13
CA HIS A 10 -24.31 17.36 -3.33
C HIS A 10 -23.16 17.32 -4.32
N ASN A 11 -22.37 18.37 -4.36
CA ASN A 11 -21.11 18.40 -5.11
C ASN A 11 -20.18 17.42 -4.40
N ILE A 12 -20.27 16.15 -4.79
CA ILE A 12 -19.44 15.07 -4.28
C ILE A 12 -18.12 15.22 -5.02
N CYS A 13 -17.16 15.83 -4.35
CA CYS A 13 -15.80 15.98 -4.84
C CYS A 13 -14.89 15.18 -3.92
N MET A 14 -13.93 14.45 -4.49
CA MET A 14 -12.92 13.76 -3.71
C MET A 14 -12.18 14.74 -2.81
N LYS A 15 -12.15 14.47 -1.53
CA LYS A 15 -11.49 15.33 -0.54
C LYS A 15 -10.02 14.92 -0.38
N THR A 16 -9.30 14.88 -1.50
CA THR A 16 -7.91 14.40 -1.58
C THR A 16 -7.04 14.99 -0.47
N GLU A 17 -7.04 16.32 -0.29
CA GLU A 17 -6.22 16.95 0.74
C GLU A 17 -6.64 16.58 2.17
N GLN A 18 -7.93 16.37 2.42
CA GLN A 18 -8.40 15.94 3.75
C GLN A 18 -7.95 14.50 4.06
N ILE A 19 -8.04 13.63 3.07
CA ILE A 19 -7.59 12.23 3.19
C ILE A 19 -6.08 12.19 3.42
N LEU A 20 -5.31 12.94 2.63
CA LEU A 20 -3.85 13.03 2.78
C LEU A 20 -3.45 13.57 4.14
N THR A 21 -4.07 14.65 4.61
CA THR A 21 -3.81 15.20 5.94
C THR A 21 -4.08 14.18 7.06
N ALA A 22 -5.17 13.42 6.94
CA ALA A 22 -5.49 12.36 7.91
C ALA A 22 -4.47 11.22 7.88
N LEU A 23 -4.01 10.84 6.68
CA LEU A 23 -2.97 9.82 6.51
C LEU A 23 -1.61 10.29 7.03
N GLU A 24 -1.22 11.51 6.77
CA GLU A 24 0.04 12.09 7.28
C GLU A 24 0.08 12.11 8.80
N ALA A 25 -1.04 12.44 9.44
CA ALA A 25 -1.16 12.40 10.90
C ALA A 25 -1.04 10.97 11.46
N LYS A 26 -1.54 9.98 10.73
CA LYS A 26 -1.54 8.57 11.13
C LYS A 26 -0.23 7.86 10.82
N HIS A 27 0.40 8.19 9.69
CA HIS A 27 1.59 7.51 9.15
C HIS A 27 2.83 8.41 9.17
N GLN A 28 3.11 9.01 10.33
CA GLN A 28 4.24 9.91 10.49
C GLN A 28 5.56 9.23 10.12
N GLY A 29 6.36 9.89 9.27
CA GLY A 29 7.67 9.39 8.83
C GLY A 29 7.64 8.41 7.64
N GLU A 30 6.47 7.99 7.16
CA GLU A 30 6.33 7.09 6.03
C GLU A 30 6.28 7.86 4.69
N LYS A 31 7.35 8.59 4.37
CA LYS A 31 7.40 9.55 3.25
C LYS A 31 7.14 8.92 1.88
N GLU A 32 7.76 7.78 1.60
CA GLU A 32 7.62 7.09 0.32
C GLU A 32 6.19 6.61 0.10
N TYR A 33 5.56 6.10 1.15
CA TYR A 33 4.16 5.68 1.11
C TYR A 33 3.21 6.86 0.88
N LEU A 34 3.36 7.93 1.66
CA LEU A 34 2.51 9.11 1.56
C LEU A 34 2.63 9.81 0.19
N GLN A 35 3.84 9.85 -0.37
CA GLN A 35 4.06 10.39 -1.72
C GLN A 35 3.33 9.56 -2.78
N ALA A 36 3.48 8.23 -2.74
CA ALA A 36 2.80 7.34 -3.70
C ALA A 36 1.27 7.46 -3.62
N VAL A 37 0.73 7.56 -2.40
CA VAL A 37 -0.71 7.78 -2.21
C VAL A 37 -1.13 9.11 -2.83
N ARG A 38 -0.41 10.20 -2.57
CA ARG A 38 -0.70 11.53 -3.13
C ARG A 38 -0.76 11.50 -4.66
N GLU A 39 0.25 10.91 -5.30
CA GLU A 39 0.34 10.83 -6.76
C GLU A 39 -0.83 10.04 -7.37
N VAL A 40 -1.17 8.90 -6.77
CA VAL A 40 -2.29 8.09 -7.26
C VAL A 40 -3.62 8.79 -7.05
N LEU A 41 -3.88 9.36 -5.86
CA LEU A 41 -5.15 10.05 -5.59
C LEU A 41 -5.37 11.22 -6.53
N GLN A 42 -4.34 12.03 -6.80
CA GLN A 42 -4.42 13.11 -7.78
C GLN A 42 -4.71 12.60 -9.19
N SER A 43 -4.16 11.44 -9.56
CA SER A 43 -4.37 10.82 -10.86
C SER A 43 -5.80 10.30 -11.05
N ILE A 44 -6.41 9.72 -10.02
CA ILE A 44 -7.76 9.12 -10.12
C ILE A 44 -8.89 10.09 -9.80
N GLU A 45 -8.60 11.26 -9.22
CA GLU A 45 -9.59 12.24 -8.77
C GLU A 45 -10.62 12.63 -9.85
N PRO A 46 -10.25 12.88 -11.12
CA PRO A 46 -11.23 13.21 -12.16
C PRO A 46 -12.28 12.11 -12.35
N VAL A 47 -11.83 10.84 -12.43
CA VAL A 47 -12.72 9.68 -12.60
C VAL A 47 -13.55 9.44 -11.34
N TYR A 48 -12.94 9.58 -10.16
CA TYR A 48 -13.66 9.41 -8.89
C TYR A 48 -14.84 10.38 -8.77
N ASN A 49 -14.65 11.63 -9.19
CA ASN A 49 -15.69 12.67 -9.10
C ASN A 49 -16.88 12.45 -10.06
N GLU A 50 -16.74 11.59 -11.06
CA GLU A 50 -17.82 11.13 -11.92
C GLU A 50 -18.68 10.03 -11.28
N HIS A 51 -18.22 9.43 -10.16
CA HIS A 51 -18.78 8.27 -9.51
C HIS A 51 -19.16 8.52 -8.03
N PRO A 52 -20.29 9.21 -7.76
CA PRO A 52 -20.71 9.54 -6.39
C PRO A 52 -20.94 8.32 -5.48
N GLU A 53 -21.15 7.15 -6.05
CA GLU A 53 -21.26 5.90 -5.30
C GLU A 53 -19.96 5.51 -4.59
N PHE A 54 -18.79 5.94 -5.08
CA PHE A 54 -17.49 5.66 -4.48
C PHE A 54 -17.34 6.34 -3.12
N GLU A 55 -17.79 7.59 -3.01
CA GLU A 55 -17.77 8.32 -1.73
C GLU A 55 -18.65 7.65 -0.68
N ARG A 56 -19.84 7.18 -1.07
CA ARG A 56 -20.77 6.53 -0.15
C ARG A 56 -20.20 5.26 0.49
N VAL A 57 -19.35 4.53 -0.21
CA VAL A 57 -18.67 3.32 0.30
C VAL A 57 -17.27 3.61 0.83
N ARG A 58 -16.86 4.88 0.88
CA ARG A 58 -15.53 5.32 1.34
C ARG A 58 -14.41 4.59 0.63
N LEU A 59 -14.51 4.51 -0.70
CA LEU A 59 -13.62 3.68 -1.50
C LEU A 59 -12.15 4.08 -1.33
N VAL A 60 -11.84 5.38 -1.36
CA VAL A 60 -10.46 5.88 -1.29
C VAL A 60 -9.84 5.58 0.07
N GLU A 61 -10.55 5.85 1.17
CA GLU A 61 -10.03 5.58 2.52
C GLU A 61 -9.75 4.08 2.73
N ARG A 62 -10.48 3.21 2.06
CA ARG A 62 -10.24 1.76 2.07
C ARG A 62 -9.08 1.35 1.16
N LEU A 63 -8.88 2.06 0.05
CA LEU A 63 -7.78 1.79 -0.88
C LEU A 63 -6.42 2.24 -0.36
N VAL A 64 -6.39 3.27 0.47
CA VAL A 64 -5.14 3.82 1.00
C VAL A 64 -4.68 3.19 2.32
N GLU A 65 -5.38 2.23 2.84
CA GLU A 65 -4.99 1.50 4.06
C GLU A 65 -4.77 0.03 3.73
N PRO A 66 -3.66 -0.57 4.16
CA PRO A 66 -3.44 -2.01 3.97
C PRO A 66 -4.37 -2.84 4.86
N ASP A 67 -4.83 -3.99 4.35
CA ASP A 67 -5.65 -4.93 5.12
C ASP A 67 -4.88 -5.48 6.32
N ARG A 68 -3.58 -5.79 6.15
CA ARG A 68 -2.75 -6.32 7.22
C ARG A 68 -1.27 -6.14 6.94
N ILE A 69 -0.50 -5.91 8.01
CA ILE A 69 0.95 -5.85 8.00
C ILE A 69 1.49 -6.86 9.00
N LEU A 70 2.46 -7.66 8.56
CA LEU A 70 3.26 -8.52 9.42
C LEU A 70 4.69 -7.98 9.42
N THR A 71 5.23 -7.80 10.63
CA THR A 71 6.62 -7.45 10.86
C THR A 71 7.21 -8.51 11.77
N PHE A 72 8.34 -9.07 11.40
CA PHE A 72 8.93 -10.17 12.14
C PHE A 72 10.46 -10.14 12.09
N ARG A 73 11.07 -10.68 13.13
CA ARG A 73 12.52 -10.84 13.25
C ARG A 73 12.97 -12.07 12.48
N VAL A 74 14.07 -11.94 11.73
CA VAL A 74 14.73 -13.03 10.98
C VAL A 74 16.15 -13.18 11.52
N PRO A 75 16.41 -14.06 12.50
CA PRO A 75 17.76 -14.41 12.90
C PRO A 75 18.37 -15.42 11.89
N TRP A 76 19.64 -15.25 11.59
CA TRP A 76 20.40 -16.14 10.72
C TRP A 76 21.88 -16.15 11.12
N VAL A 77 22.62 -17.19 10.73
CA VAL A 77 24.04 -17.36 11.05
C VAL A 77 24.84 -17.18 9.78
N ASP A 78 25.88 -16.35 9.83
CA ASP A 78 26.77 -16.15 8.69
C ASP A 78 27.86 -17.23 8.60
N ASP A 79 28.67 -17.18 7.54
CA ASP A 79 29.76 -18.14 7.28
C ASP A 79 30.86 -18.11 8.35
N HIS A 80 30.91 -17.09 9.20
CA HIS A 80 31.84 -16.98 10.33
C HIS A 80 31.26 -17.55 11.63
N GLY A 81 30.00 -17.95 11.64
CA GLY A 81 29.30 -18.46 12.81
C GLY A 81 28.66 -17.37 13.67
N ASP A 82 28.65 -16.11 13.21
CA ASP A 82 28.05 -14.99 13.92
C ASP A 82 26.55 -14.91 13.66
N VAL A 83 25.78 -14.63 14.73
CA VAL A 83 24.33 -14.46 14.64
C VAL A 83 23.98 -13.05 14.19
N ASN A 84 23.31 -12.97 13.07
CA ASN A 84 22.79 -11.73 12.50
C ASN A 84 21.26 -11.66 12.66
N ILE A 85 20.69 -10.46 12.68
CA ILE A 85 19.25 -10.25 12.81
C ILE A 85 18.80 -9.23 11.77
N ASN A 86 17.88 -9.63 10.93
CA ASN A 86 17.18 -8.74 9.99
C ASN A 86 15.70 -8.65 10.34
N ILE A 87 15.02 -7.65 9.78
CA ILE A 87 13.59 -7.48 9.91
C ILE A 87 12.92 -7.87 8.58
N GLY A 88 11.98 -8.78 8.66
CA GLY A 88 11.11 -9.17 7.56
C GLY A 88 9.76 -8.47 7.65
N TYR A 89 9.20 -8.17 6.49
CA TYR A 89 7.89 -7.53 6.36
C TYR A 89 7.04 -8.26 5.32
N ARG A 90 5.74 -8.35 5.58
CA ARG A 90 4.73 -8.71 4.59
C ARG A 90 3.56 -7.74 4.68
N VAL A 91 3.39 -6.91 3.68
CA VAL A 91 2.22 -6.05 3.52
C VAL A 91 1.20 -6.79 2.66
N GLN A 92 0.06 -7.13 3.25
CA GLN A 92 -1.16 -7.60 2.58
C GLN A 92 -2.02 -6.37 2.37
N PHE A 93 -1.91 -5.78 1.17
CA PHE A 93 -2.45 -4.44 0.96
C PHE A 93 -3.94 -4.46 0.65
N ASN A 94 -4.35 -5.24 -0.36
CA ASN A 94 -5.76 -5.30 -0.74
C ASN A 94 -6.07 -6.63 -1.42
N ASN A 95 -7.17 -7.29 -1.05
CA ASN A 95 -7.62 -8.56 -1.61
C ASN A 95 -9.02 -8.49 -2.27
N ALA A 96 -9.52 -7.30 -2.55
CA ALA A 96 -10.88 -7.11 -3.06
C ALA A 96 -11.15 -7.86 -4.38
N ILE A 97 -10.13 -8.00 -5.23
CA ILE A 97 -10.24 -8.68 -6.55
C ILE A 97 -9.51 -10.02 -6.61
N GLY A 98 -8.87 -10.46 -5.52
CA GLY A 98 -8.17 -11.75 -5.48
C GLY A 98 -7.08 -11.80 -4.41
N PRO A 99 -6.33 -12.91 -4.30
CA PRO A 99 -5.33 -13.09 -3.27
C PRO A 99 -4.22 -12.05 -3.34
N TYR A 100 -3.62 -11.72 -2.20
CA TYR A 100 -2.47 -10.80 -2.12
C TYR A 100 -1.31 -11.32 -2.95
N LYS A 101 -1.01 -10.67 -4.06
CA LYS A 101 0.04 -11.03 -5.01
C LYS A 101 1.04 -9.90 -5.15
N GLY A 102 2.32 -10.25 -5.08
CA GLY A 102 3.43 -9.32 -5.27
C GLY A 102 4.77 -9.98 -4.96
N GLY A 103 5.86 -9.33 -5.35
CA GLY A 103 7.22 -9.85 -5.17
C GLY A 103 7.77 -9.64 -3.76
N ILE A 104 9.03 -10.05 -3.61
CA ILE A 104 9.85 -9.84 -2.40
C ILE A 104 11.01 -8.91 -2.78
N ARG A 105 11.34 -7.96 -1.89
CA ARG A 105 12.48 -7.05 -2.03
C ARG A 105 13.48 -7.29 -0.90
N PHE A 106 14.73 -7.58 -1.27
CA PHE A 106 15.85 -7.64 -0.34
C PHE A 106 16.83 -6.50 -0.61
N HIS A 107 16.96 -5.59 0.33
CA HIS A 107 17.90 -4.47 0.26
C HIS A 107 18.03 -3.81 1.64
N PRO A 108 19.22 -3.31 2.03
CA PRO A 108 19.42 -2.67 3.34
C PRO A 108 18.51 -1.46 3.62
N SER A 109 18.04 -0.78 2.58
CA SER A 109 17.12 0.35 2.71
C SER A 109 15.65 -0.05 2.93
N VAL A 110 15.33 -1.34 2.91
CA VAL A 110 13.95 -1.80 3.10
C VAL A 110 13.45 -1.42 4.48
N ASN A 111 12.31 -0.76 4.49
CA ASN A 111 11.56 -0.40 5.69
C ASN A 111 10.06 -0.53 5.41
N LEU A 112 9.24 -0.31 6.42
CA LEU A 112 7.80 -0.45 6.31
C LEU A 112 7.18 0.52 5.30
N SER A 113 7.62 1.79 5.28
CA SER A 113 7.14 2.81 4.34
C SER A 113 7.33 2.37 2.88
N ILE A 114 8.53 1.88 2.56
CA ILE A 114 8.85 1.36 1.21
C ILE A 114 7.95 0.17 0.86
N LEU A 115 7.72 -0.77 1.78
CA LEU A 115 6.89 -1.92 1.47
C LEU A 115 5.40 -1.59 1.41
N LYS A 116 4.94 -0.61 2.15
CA LYS A 116 3.57 -0.09 2.04
C LYS A 116 3.36 0.56 0.67
N PHE A 117 4.26 1.46 0.25
CA PHE A 117 4.15 2.08 -1.07
C PHE A 117 4.17 1.04 -2.20
N LEU A 118 5.09 0.08 -2.14
CA LEU A 118 5.18 -0.98 -3.14
C LEU A 118 3.95 -1.91 -3.15
N GLY A 119 3.34 -2.17 -1.99
CA GLY A 119 2.10 -2.95 -1.87
C GLY A 119 0.89 -2.19 -2.41
N PHE A 120 0.82 -0.88 -2.15
CA PHE A 120 -0.18 0.02 -2.67
C PHE A 120 -0.14 0.07 -4.21
N GLU A 121 1.00 0.40 -4.79
CA GLU A 121 1.17 0.39 -6.25
C GLU A 121 0.88 -0.98 -6.87
N GLN A 122 1.27 -2.07 -6.19
CA GLN A 122 1.02 -3.42 -6.69
C GLN A 122 -0.46 -3.72 -6.82
N THR A 123 -1.30 -3.15 -5.96
CA THR A 123 -2.76 -3.28 -6.04
C THR A 123 -3.28 -2.76 -7.38
N PHE A 124 -2.85 -1.57 -7.79
CA PHE A 124 -3.25 -0.97 -9.07
C PHE A 124 -2.63 -1.70 -10.27
N LYS A 125 -1.34 -2.06 -10.19
CA LYS A 125 -0.68 -2.84 -11.25
C LYS A 125 -1.42 -4.14 -11.54
N ASN A 126 -1.80 -4.87 -10.49
CA ASN A 126 -2.52 -6.14 -10.63
C ASN A 126 -3.93 -5.93 -11.17
N ALA A 127 -4.65 -4.89 -10.72
CA ALA A 127 -5.98 -4.56 -11.24
C ALA A 127 -5.96 -4.30 -12.76
N LEU A 128 -4.92 -3.62 -13.26
CA LEU A 128 -4.76 -3.33 -14.69
C LEU A 128 -4.47 -4.56 -15.55
N THR A 129 -4.09 -5.69 -14.96
CA THR A 129 -3.88 -6.95 -15.69
C THR A 129 -5.17 -7.67 -16.04
N THR A 130 -6.30 -7.25 -15.48
CA THR A 130 -7.61 -7.93 -15.54
C THR A 130 -7.67 -9.31 -14.90
N LEU A 131 -6.57 -9.78 -14.31
CA LEU A 131 -6.52 -11.05 -13.57
C LEU A 131 -7.02 -10.86 -12.13
N PRO A 132 -7.62 -11.91 -11.53
CA PRO A 132 -8.15 -11.85 -10.17
C PRO A 132 -7.04 -11.91 -9.11
N MET A 133 -6.24 -10.85 -9.04
CA MET A 133 -5.10 -10.71 -8.13
C MET A 133 -5.20 -9.41 -7.35
N GLY A 134 -5.16 -9.51 -6.02
CA GLY A 134 -5.00 -8.39 -5.12
C GLY A 134 -3.54 -7.93 -5.02
N GLY A 135 -3.29 -6.92 -4.19
CA GLY A 135 -1.96 -6.33 -3.97
C GLY A 135 -1.31 -6.79 -2.67
N GLY A 136 -0.03 -7.10 -2.75
CA GLY A 136 0.80 -7.38 -1.57
C GLY A 136 2.28 -7.24 -1.88
N LYS A 137 3.09 -7.05 -0.83
CA LYS A 137 4.53 -6.93 -0.97
C LYS A 137 5.23 -7.53 0.25
N GLY A 138 6.31 -8.25 -0.01
CA GLY A 138 7.23 -8.73 1.02
C GLY A 138 8.60 -8.09 0.89
N GLY A 139 9.42 -8.19 1.92
CA GLY A 139 10.80 -7.77 1.88
C GLY A 139 11.50 -7.81 3.23
N SER A 140 12.79 -7.57 3.18
CA SER A 140 13.65 -7.49 4.34
C SER A 140 14.80 -6.51 4.09
N ASP A 141 15.34 -5.94 5.15
CA ASP A 141 16.57 -5.14 5.13
C ASP A 141 17.84 -5.99 4.93
N PHE A 142 17.69 -7.28 4.67
CA PHE A 142 18.78 -8.19 4.31
C PHE A 142 19.45 -7.77 2.99
N ALA A 143 20.80 -7.78 2.97
CA ALA A 143 21.61 -7.47 1.80
C ALA A 143 22.18 -8.77 1.20
N PRO A 144 21.60 -9.31 0.12
CA PRO A 144 22.07 -10.59 -0.45
C PRO A 144 23.37 -10.45 -1.26
N ARG A 145 23.73 -9.24 -1.68
CA ARG A 145 24.95 -9.04 -2.48
C ARG A 145 26.20 -9.36 -1.66
N GLY A 146 27.04 -10.25 -2.18
CA GLY A 146 28.28 -10.69 -1.54
C GLY A 146 28.11 -11.73 -0.44
N ARG A 147 26.91 -12.28 -0.29
CA ARG A 147 26.62 -13.40 0.60
C ARG A 147 26.81 -14.74 -0.12
N SER A 148 27.18 -15.76 0.66
CA SER A 148 27.22 -17.13 0.15
C SER A 148 25.82 -17.69 -0.11
N GLU A 149 25.74 -18.79 -0.85
CA GLU A 149 24.47 -19.49 -1.05
C GLU A 149 23.89 -20.00 0.29
N ALA A 150 24.73 -20.44 1.22
CA ALA A 150 24.32 -20.89 2.54
C ALA A 150 23.70 -19.79 3.40
N GLU A 151 24.24 -18.55 3.29
CA GLU A 151 23.69 -17.39 4.00
C GLU A 151 22.35 -16.91 3.40
N ILE A 152 22.12 -17.15 2.10
CA ILE A 152 20.90 -16.70 1.41
C ILE A 152 19.75 -17.71 1.56
N MET A 153 20.05 -19.00 1.63
CA MET A 153 19.06 -20.11 1.74
C MET A 153 18.56 -20.34 3.17
#